data_883addb591908c4a879d391c8fb8f304
#
_entry.id   883addb591908c4a879d391c8fb8f304
#
_cell.length_a   1.000
_cell.length_b   1.000
_cell.length_c   1.000
_cell.angle_alpha   90.00
_cell.angle_beta   90.00
_cell.angle_gamma   90.00
#
_symmetry.space_group_name_H-M   'P 1'
#
loop_
_entity.id
_entity.type
_entity.pdbx_description
1 polymer ?
#
loop_
_entity_poly.entity_id
_entity_poly.type
_entity_poly.pdbx_seq_one_letter_code
_entity_poly.pdbx_strand_id
1 'polypeptide(L)'
;MKTLTFKLYSNNNLEIDEKVNYFIKDEVMNFKIDKDTYKYDLKTHNLVKTNHEYTIDINFNKKLVLIALNGYTFEMNIINHSIKNESNNIVIEYTYESEEITNNKIIINY
;
A
#
# COMPACT_ATOMS: atom_id res chain seq x y z
N MET A 1 -7.16 17.75 13.52
CA MET A 1 -6.58 17.07 12.36
C MET A 1 -6.74 15.57 12.51
N LYS A 2 -7.13 14.89 11.44
CA LYS A 2 -7.36 13.44 11.48
C LYS A 2 -6.04 12.68 11.38
N THR A 3 -5.91 11.60 12.14
CA THR A 3 -4.74 10.74 12.13
C THR A 3 -5.12 9.30 11.81
N LEU A 4 -4.21 8.58 11.18
CA LEU A 4 -4.33 7.15 10.97
C LEU A 4 -3.08 6.44 11.50
N THR A 5 -3.21 5.15 11.77
CA THR A 5 -2.08 4.27 12.03
C THR A 5 -1.88 3.39 10.81
N PHE A 6 -0.64 3.34 10.31
CA PHE A 6 -0.25 2.53 9.16
C PHE A 6 0.77 1.49 9.61
N LYS A 7 0.47 0.23 9.35
CA LYS A 7 1.39 -0.88 9.63
C LYS A 7 1.62 -1.69 8.36
N LEU A 8 2.87 -2.01 8.10
CA LEU A 8 3.26 -2.88 6.99
C LEU A 8 4.09 -4.03 7.53
N TYR A 9 3.66 -5.25 7.22
CA TYR A 9 4.40 -6.47 7.50
C TYR A 9 4.85 -7.08 6.19
N SER A 10 6.09 -7.58 6.16
CA SER A 10 6.63 -8.33 5.03
C SER A 10 7.19 -9.63 5.57
N ASN A 11 6.67 -10.77 5.12
CA ASN A 11 7.01 -12.11 5.63
C ASN A 11 6.95 -12.18 7.17
N ASN A 12 5.87 -11.62 7.74
CA ASN A 12 5.59 -11.54 9.18
C ASN A 12 6.53 -10.62 9.98
N ASN A 13 7.40 -9.87 9.31
CA ASN A 13 8.24 -8.87 9.96
C ASN A 13 7.59 -7.49 9.86
N LEU A 14 7.46 -6.80 10.97
CA LEU A 14 6.94 -5.44 11.01
C LEU A 14 7.97 -4.48 10.43
N GLU A 15 7.67 -3.90 9.27
CA GLU A 15 8.56 -2.98 8.56
C GLU A 15 8.23 -1.52 8.84
N ILE A 16 6.93 -1.19 8.95
CA ILE A 16 6.45 0.16 9.19
C ILE A 16 5.36 0.11 10.26
N ASP A 17 5.45 1.00 11.24
CA ASP A 17 4.43 1.21 12.27
C ASP A 17 4.44 2.69 12.61
N GLU A 18 3.56 3.47 11.94
CA GLU A 18 3.54 4.92 12.06
C GLU A 18 2.13 5.46 12.26
N LYS A 19 2.03 6.49 13.08
CA LYS A 19 0.81 7.28 13.24
C LYS A 19 1.02 8.62 12.56
N VAL A 20 0.20 8.92 11.56
CA VAL A 20 0.39 10.11 10.72
C VAL A 20 -0.95 10.82 10.47
N ASN A 21 -0.85 12.08 10.09
CA ASN A 21 -2.01 12.86 9.64
C ASN A 21 -2.42 12.43 8.24
N TYR A 22 -3.72 12.49 7.96
CA TYR A 22 -4.23 12.18 6.64
C TYR A 22 -5.39 13.09 6.27
N PHE A 23 -5.70 13.15 4.98
CA PHE A 23 -6.93 13.73 4.45
C PHE A 23 -7.49 12.86 3.33
N ILE A 24 -8.79 12.95 3.13
CA ILE A 24 -9.49 12.24 2.06
C ILE A 24 -10.00 13.27 1.06
N LYS A 25 -9.69 13.06 -0.21
CA LYS A 25 -10.18 13.85 -1.33
C LYS A 25 -10.58 12.90 -2.46
N ASP A 26 -11.82 13.02 -2.95
CA ASP A 26 -12.36 12.18 -4.02
C ASP A 26 -12.20 10.69 -3.74
N GLU A 27 -12.50 10.27 -2.51
CA GLU A 27 -12.38 8.89 -2.03
C GLU A 27 -10.94 8.36 -1.99
N VAL A 28 -9.94 9.24 -2.09
CA VAL A 28 -8.52 8.87 -1.98
C VAL A 28 -7.98 9.40 -0.66
N MET A 29 -7.47 8.49 0.15
CA MET A 29 -6.80 8.79 1.41
C MET A 29 -5.34 9.14 1.13
N ASN A 30 -4.92 10.34 1.55
CA ASN A 30 -3.58 10.87 1.31
C ASN A 30 -2.84 11.04 2.63
N PHE A 31 -1.63 10.50 2.70
CA PHE A 31 -0.78 10.63 3.88
C PHE A 31 0.70 10.49 3.51
N LYS A 32 1.58 10.90 4.42
CA LYS A 32 3.02 10.82 4.23
C LYS A 32 3.67 10.10 5.39
N ILE A 33 4.64 9.24 5.08
CA ILE A 33 5.53 8.61 6.05
C ILE A 33 6.95 8.89 5.58
N ASP A 34 7.73 9.63 6.38
CA ASP A 34 9.07 10.11 6.01
C ASP A 34 9.04 10.89 4.69
N LYS A 35 9.71 10.38 3.66
CA LYS A 35 9.79 11.01 2.34
C LYS A 35 8.77 10.46 1.35
N ASP A 36 7.99 9.47 1.78
CA ASP A 36 7.07 8.77 0.91
C ASP A 36 5.66 9.34 1.02
N THR A 37 5.04 9.60 -0.12
CA THR A 37 3.63 9.99 -0.22
C THR A 37 2.82 8.75 -0.57
N TYR A 38 1.76 8.52 0.20
CA TYR A 38 0.85 7.39 -0.01
C TYR A 38 -0.51 7.89 -0.43
N LYS A 39 -1.09 7.21 -1.42
CA LYS A 39 -2.47 7.42 -1.86
C LYS A 39 -3.17 6.09 -1.86
N TYR A 40 -4.19 5.96 -1.01
CA TYR A 40 -5.00 4.76 -0.93
C TYR A 40 -6.41 5.08 -1.42
N ASP A 41 -6.84 4.39 -2.48
CA ASP A 41 -8.18 4.56 -3.05
C ASP A 41 -9.17 3.70 -2.28
N LEU A 42 -10.11 4.34 -1.58
CA LEU A 42 -11.11 3.65 -0.76
C LEU A 42 -12.11 2.85 -1.60
N LYS A 43 -12.21 3.15 -2.89
CA LYS A 43 -13.14 2.48 -3.80
C LYS A 43 -12.52 1.24 -4.45
N THR A 44 -11.30 1.38 -4.97
CA THR A 44 -10.60 0.29 -5.68
C THR A 44 -9.64 -0.49 -4.78
N HIS A 45 -9.27 0.08 -3.63
CA HIS A 45 -8.27 -0.43 -2.70
C HIS A 45 -6.84 -0.45 -3.26
N ASN A 46 -6.60 0.29 -4.34
CA ASN A 46 -5.25 0.42 -4.89
C ASN A 46 -4.44 1.37 -4.01
N LEU A 47 -3.18 1.04 -3.83
CA LEU A 47 -2.24 1.82 -3.03
C LEU A 47 -1.06 2.24 -3.89
N VAL A 48 -0.80 3.56 -3.91
CA VAL A 48 0.36 4.13 -4.61
C VAL A 48 1.27 4.79 -3.58
N LYS A 49 2.53 4.36 -3.59
CA LYS A 49 3.61 4.95 -2.79
C LYS A 49 4.57 5.65 -3.74
N THR A 50 4.85 6.92 -3.48
CA THR A 50 5.72 7.71 -4.38
C THR A 50 6.72 8.54 -3.58
N ASN A 51 7.93 8.64 -4.10
CA ASN A 51 8.94 9.59 -3.66
C ASN A 51 9.71 10.07 -4.90
N HIS A 52 10.77 10.87 -4.71
CA HIS A 52 11.54 11.41 -5.84
C HIS A 52 12.38 10.38 -6.60
N GLU A 53 12.53 9.16 -6.05
CA GLU A 53 13.33 8.11 -6.67
C GLU A 53 12.47 7.07 -7.40
N TYR A 54 11.30 6.72 -6.84
CA TYR A 54 10.49 5.65 -7.39
C TYR A 54 9.00 5.83 -7.08
N THR A 55 8.18 5.09 -7.82
CA THR A 55 6.75 4.93 -7.57
C THR A 55 6.42 3.45 -7.53
N ILE A 56 5.67 3.04 -6.51
CA ILE A 56 5.14 1.68 -6.39
C ILE A 56 3.62 1.79 -6.48
N ASP A 57 3.03 1.09 -7.45
CA ASP A 57 1.57 1.04 -7.65
C ASP A 57 1.09 -0.39 -7.43
N ILE A 58 0.35 -0.59 -6.35
CA ILE A 58 -0.25 -1.89 -6.03
C ILE A 58 -1.69 -1.86 -6.52
N ASN A 59 -1.95 -2.58 -7.60
CA ASN A 59 -3.26 -2.61 -8.26
C ASN A 59 -3.89 -4.00 -8.12
N PHE A 60 -4.86 -4.11 -7.22
CA PHE A 60 -5.51 -5.39 -6.93
C PHE A 60 -6.47 -5.83 -8.04
N ASN A 61 -7.06 -4.88 -8.77
CA ASN A 61 -7.95 -5.19 -9.90
C ASN A 61 -7.19 -5.86 -11.04
N LYS A 62 -6.00 -5.38 -11.33
CA LYS A 62 -5.11 -5.94 -12.36
C LYS A 62 -4.23 -7.06 -11.84
N LYS A 63 -4.19 -7.24 -10.52
CA LYS A 63 -3.32 -8.19 -9.83
C LYS A 63 -1.84 -7.98 -10.17
N LEU A 64 -1.43 -6.71 -10.18
CA LEU A 64 -0.07 -6.31 -10.51
C LEU A 64 0.48 -5.31 -9.49
N VAL A 65 1.77 -5.46 -9.19
CA VAL A 65 2.56 -4.43 -8.55
C VAL A 65 3.51 -3.85 -9.58
N LEU A 66 3.39 -2.55 -9.85
CA LEU A 66 4.24 -1.84 -10.80
C LEU A 66 5.23 -0.98 -10.02
N ILE A 67 6.50 -1.13 -10.33
CA ILE A 67 7.57 -0.32 -9.75
C ILE A 67 8.23 0.47 -10.87
N ALA A 68 8.17 1.81 -10.80
CA ALA A 68 8.85 2.70 -11.74
C ALA A 68 10.05 3.33 -11.03
N LEU A 69 11.25 3.06 -11.52
CA LEU A 69 12.50 3.51 -10.94
C LEU A 69 13.46 3.93 -12.05
N ASN A 70 13.91 5.20 -12.02
CA ASN A 70 14.91 5.72 -12.95
C ASN A 70 14.61 5.44 -14.43
N GLY A 71 13.35 5.59 -14.84
CA GLY A 71 12.94 5.34 -16.22
C GLY A 71 12.70 3.87 -16.58
N TYR A 72 12.93 2.96 -15.64
CA TYR A 72 12.63 1.54 -15.80
C TYR A 72 11.33 1.19 -15.09
N THR A 73 10.58 0.25 -15.64
CA THR A 73 9.34 -0.25 -15.03
C THR A 73 9.46 -1.76 -14.83
N PHE A 74 9.15 -2.21 -13.61
CA PHE A 74 9.13 -3.62 -13.24
C PHE A 74 7.72 -4.02 -12.87
N GLU A 75 7.31 -5.22 -13.25
CA GLU A 75 6.01 -5.77 -12.89
C GLU A 75 6.17 -7.03 -12.06
N MET A 76 5.35 -7.15 -11.01
CA MET A 76 5.24 -8.37 -10.22
C MET A 76 3.79 -8.78 -10.15
N ASN A 77 3.52 -10.06 -10.34
CA ASN A 77 2.15 -10.59 -10.30
C ASN A 77 1.72 -10.81 -8.85
N ILE A 78 0.52 -10.35 -8.53
CA ILE A 78 -0.14 -10.68 -7.27
C ILE A 78 -0.81 -12.05 -7.45
N ILE A 79 -0.36 -13.04 -6.68
CA ILE A 79 -0.87 -14.41 -6.77
C ILE A 79 -2.23 -14.51 -6.10
N ASN A 80 -2.35 -13.93 -4.91
CA ASN A 80 -3.61 -13.88 -4.19
C ASN A 80 -3.64 -12.64 -3.28
N HIS A 81 -4.86 -12.25 -2.91
CA HIS A 81 -5.05 -11.13 -1.99
C HIS A 81 -6.39 -11.25 -1.28
N SER A 82 -6.49 -10.62 -0.12
CA SER A 82 -7.76 -10.40 0.58
C SER A 82 -7.78 -9.00 1.17
N ILE A 83 -8.95 -8.37 1.14
CA ILE A 83 -9.14 -7.01 1.66
C ILE A 83 -10.36 -7.04 2.57
N LYS A 84 -10.17 -6.59 3.82
CA LYS A 84 -11.25 -6.43 4.79
C LYS A 84 -11.29 -4.97 5.22
N ASN A 85 -12.48 -4.37 5.19
CA ASN A 85 -12.68 -2.99 5.62
C ASN A 85 -13.86 -2.98 6.59
N GLU A 86 -13.60 -2.89 7.88
CA GLU A 86 -14.61 -2.88 8.93
C GLU A 86 -14.31 -1.77 9.93
N SER A 87 -15.30 -0.91 10.20
CA SER A 87 -15.21 0.12 11.25
C SER A 87 -13.94 0.96 11.18
N ASN A 88 -13.60 1.46 10.00
CA ASN A 88 -12.40 2.27 9.75
C ASN A 88 -11.09 1.51 10.01
N ASN A 89 -11.14 0.21 9.90
CA ASN A 89 -9.96 -0.67 9.98
C ASN A 89 -9.86 -1.45 8.68
N ILE A 90 -8.82 -1.17 7.91
CA ILE A 90 -8.58 -1.81 6.62
C ILE A 90 -7.42 -2.78 6.81
N VAL A 91 -7.64 -4.05 6.46
CA VAL A 91 -6.60 -5.08 6.50
C VAL A 91 -6.46 -5.66 5.10
N ILE A 92 -5.28 -5.51 4.53
CA ILE A 92 -4.95 -6.02 3.20
C ILE A 92 -3.85 -7.06 3.35
N GLU A 93 -4.12 -8.26 2.86
CA GLU A 93 -3.11 -9.31 2.78
C GLU A 93 -2.92 -9.66 1.32
N TYR A 94 -1.67 -9.69 0.86
CA TYR A 94 -1.39 -10.06 -0.52
C TYR A 94 -0.04 -10.74 -0.65
N THR A 95 0.04 -11.60 -1.65
CA THR A 95 1.25 -12.35 -1.98
C THR A 95 1.63 -12.02 -3.41
N TYR A 96 2.87 -11.64 -3.63
CA TYR A 96 3.36 -11.44 -4.98
C TYR A 96 4.55 -12.36 -5.25
N GLU A 97 4.75 -12.65 -6.53
CA GLU A 97 5.84 -13.49 -7.02
C GLU A 97 6.88 -12.64 -7.72
N SER A 98 8.12 -12.74 -7.24
CA SER A 98 9.32 -12.24 -7.91
C SER A 98 10.31 -13.40 -7.97
N GLU A 99 11.56 -13.22 -7.55
CA GLU A 99 12.49 -14.34 -7.40
C GLU A 99 12.08 -15.26 -6.26
N GLU A 100 11.42 -14.69 -5.23
CA GLU A 100 10.89 -15.39 -4.08
C GLU A 100 9.41 -14.99 -3.87
N ILE A 101 8.65 -15.86 -3.22
CA ILE A 101 7.29 -15.56 -2.81
C ILE A 101 7.34 -14.68 -1.56
N THR A 102 6.73 -13.50 -1.64
CA THR A 102 6.67 -12.55 -0.54
C THR A 102 5.23 -12.34 -0.09
N ASN A 103 4.99 -12.55 1.20
CA ASN A 103 3.70 -12.33 1.83
C ASN A 103 3.70 -10.96 2.52
N ASN A 104 2.70 -10.13 2.23
CA ASN A 104 2.60 -8.80 2.77
C ASN A 104 1.26 -8.59 3.46
N LYS A 105 1.27 -7.76 4.50
CA LYS A 105 0.07 -7.37 5.21
C LYS A 105 0.13 -5.87 5.51
N ILE A 106 -0.92 -5.16 5.12
CA ILE A 106 -1.05 -3.73 5.39
C ILE A 106 -2.27 -3.54 6.29
N ILE A 107 -2.09 -2.78 7.37
CA ILE A 107 -3.18 -2.40 8.26
C ILE A 107 -3.25 -0.89 8.30
N ILE A 108 -4.42 -0.34 7.93
CA ILE A 108 -4.71 1.08 8.03
C ILE A 108 -5.90 1.25 8.98
N ASN A 109 -5.65 1.91 10.10
CA ASN A 109 -6.68 2.22 11.08
C ASN A 109 -6.87 3.73 11.13
N TYR A 110 -8.09 4.20 10.78
CA TYR A 110 -8.36 5.63 10.65
C TYR A 110 -9.69 6.13 11.25
#